data_22e2de43c4a16a83d363dddc50fbc691
#
_entry.id   22e2de43c4a16a83d363dddc50fbc691
#
_cell.length_a   1.000
_cell.length_b   1.000
_cell.length_c   1.000
_cell.angle_alpha   90.00
_cell.angle_beta   90.00
_cell.angle_gamma   90.00
#
_symmetry.space_group_name_H-M   'P 1'
#
loop_
_entity.id
_entity.type
_entity.pdbx_description
1 polymer ?
#
loop_
_entity_poly.entity_id
_entity_poly.type
_entity_poly.pdbx_seq_one_letter_code
_entity_poly.pdbx_strand_id
1 'polypeptide(L)'
;MDRCEQAVGYHKKGFNCCQSVLAAFQDVIGLTETQCLTLGGGFGAGAGTGELCGAVTGAVMVLDLLTPANPGDVMGSKKRSVAQAKELQKRFAERFDALRCADLLQKKFVPDDTTPAAKALGLTGHLSLIHI
;
A
#
# COMPACT_ATOMS: atom_id res chain seq x y z
N MET A 1 -10.70 -13.45 10.31
CA MET A 1 -10.69 -12.16 9.58
C MET A 1 -9.62 -12.25 8.48
N ASP A 2 -10.00 -12.00 7.23
CA ASP A 2 -9.03 -12.05 6.14
C ASP A 2 -8.14 -10.79 6.11
N ARG A 3 -7.12 -10.81 5.25
CA ARG A 3 -6.15 -9.69 5.17
C ARG A 3 -6.79 -8.39 4.70
N CYS A 4 -7.75 -8.47 3.78
CA CYS A 4 -8.48 -7.29 3.32
C CYS A 4 -9.27 -6.65 4.45
N GLU A 5 -9.98 -7.46 5.23
CA GLU A 5 -10.75 -6.97 6.39
C GLU A 5 -9.84 -6.33 7.43
N GLN A 6 -8.67 -6.93 7.69
CA GLN A 6 -7.68 -6.37 8.62
C GLN A 6 -7.17 -5.02 8.12
N ALA A 7 -6.81 -4.92 6.83
CA ALA A 7 -6.33 -3.67 6.24
C ALA A 7 -7.41 -2.58 6.30
N VAL A 8 -8.64 -2.91 5.95
CA VAL A 8 -9.77 -1.98 6.04
C VAL A 8 -9.98 -1.52 7.49
N GLY A 9 -9.84 -2.43 8.45
CA GLY A 9 -9.95 -2.10 9.87
C GLY A 9 -8.92 -1.06 10.31
N TYR A 10 -7.66 -1.21 9.91
CA TYR A 10 -6.62 -0.21 10.19
C TYR A 10 -6.93 1.12 9.50
N HIS A 11 -7.34 1.08 8.25
CA HIS A 11 -7.67 2.30 7.49
C HIS A 11 -8.81 3.07 8.15
N LYS A 12 -9.83 2.38 8.65
CA LYS A 12 -10.96 3.01 9.36
C LYS A 12 -10.54 3.67 10.66
N LYS A 13 -9.45 3.22 11.28
CA LYS A 13 -8.88 3.86 12.48
C LYS A 13 -8.09 5.13 12.16
N GLY A 14 -7.89 5.45 10.88
CA GLY A 14 -7.17 6.64 10.44
C GLY A 14 -5.78 6.42 9.91
N PHE A 15 -5.29 5.17 9.90
CA PHE A 15 -3.97 4.87 9.31
C PHE A 15 -4.03 4.96 7.79
N ASN A 16 -2.91 5.29 7.15
CA ASN A 16 -2.87 5.41 5.70
C ASN A 16 -2.86 4.04 5.01
N CYS A 17 -2.97 4.03 3.68
CA CYS A 17 -3.04 2.79 2.90
C CYS A 17 -1.82 1.91 3.08
N CYS A 18 -0.62 2.48 3.06
CA CYS A 18 0.61 1.71 3.23
C CYS A 18 0.70 1.11 4.62
N GLN A 19 0.44 1.89 5.66
CA GLN A 19 0.39 1.43 7.04
C GLN A 19 -0.60 0.28 7.20
N SER A 20 -1.78 0.42 6.63
CA SER A 20 -2.87 -0.56 6.74
C SER A 20 -2.49 -1.90 6.10
N VAL A 21 -1.89 -1.87 4.92
CA VAL A 21 -1.44 -3.09 4.23
C VAL A 21 -0.32 -3.77 5.01
N LEU A 22 0.69 -3.02 5.44
CA LEU A 22 1.80 -3.59 6.21
C LEU A 22 1.30 -4.23 7.51
N ALA A 23 0.46 -3.52 8.26
CA ALA A 23 -0.06 -4.02 9.53
C ALA A 23 -0.92 -5.28 9.34
N ALA A 24 -1.66 -5.38 8.25
CA ALA A 24 -2.46 -6.57 7.94
C ALA A 24 -1.62 -7.83 7.72
N PHE A 25 -0.34 -7.68 7.35
CA PHE A 25 0.57 -8.80 7.10
C PHE A 25 1.65 -8.95 8.17
N GLN A 26 1.54 -8.24 9.30
CA GLN A 26 2.61 -8.18 10.31
C GLN A 26 3.08 -9.54 10.80
N ASP A 27 2.18 -10.50 10.91
CA ASP A 27 2.50 -11.85 11.39
C ASP A 27 3.41 -12.63 10.43
N VAL A 28 3.25 -12.44 9.12
CA VAL A 28 4.04 -13.17 8.11
C VAL A 28 5.30 -12.44 7.70
N ILE A 29 5.38 -11.13 7.87
CA ILE A 29 6.58 -10.36 7.52
C ILE A 29 7.54 -10.17 8.70
N GLY A 30 7.16 -10.62 9.88
CA GLY A 30 8.04 -10.60 11.06
C GLY A 30 8.29 -9.23 11.66
N LEU A 31 7.40 -8.27 11.43
CA LEU A 31 7.47 -6.93 12.01
C LEU A 31 6.38 -6.76 13.07
N THR A 32 6.64 -5.91 14.07
CA THR A 32 5.61 -5.54 15.04
C THR A 32 4.62 -4.56 14.41
N GLU A 33 3.46 -4.39 15.02
CA GLU A 33 2.48 -3.39 14.60
C GLU A 33 3.11 -1.99 14.53
N THR A 34 3.84 -1.60 15.57
CA THR A 34 4.51 -0.29 15.60
C THR A 34 5.51 -0.13 14.46
N GLN A 35 6.28 -1.17 14.16
CA GLN A 35 7.23 -1.13 13.03
C GLN A 35 6.52 -0.97 11.69
N CYS A 36 5.42 -1.68 11.48
CA CYS A 36 4.60 -1.55 10.27
C CYS A 36 4.06 -0.13 10.10
N LEU A 37 3.50 0.42 11.17
CA LEU A 37 2.91 1.76 11.15
C LEU A 37 3.98 2.85 11.00
N THR A 38 5.16 2.64 11.55
CA THR A 38 6.29 3.57 11.40
C THR A 38 6.84 3.56 9.96
N LEU A 39 7.10 2.36 9.44
CA LEU A 39 7.65 2.20 8.09
C LEU A 39 6.75 2.80 7.01
N GLY A 40 5.44 2.58 7.12
CA GLY A 40 4.47 3.07 6.15
C GLY A 40 4.04 4.52 6.33
N GLY A 41 4.52 5.19 7.38
CA GLY A 41 4.01 6.51 7.77
C GLY A 41 4.13 7.60 6.70
N GLY A 42 5.22 7.60 5.94
CA GLY A 42 5.45 8.60 4.89
C GLY A 42 4.88 8.24 3.52
N PHE A 43 4.28 7.07 3.36
CA PHE A 43 3.80 6.58 2.06
C PHE A 43 2.30 6.76 1.84
N GLY A 44 1.59 7.36 2.78
CA GLY A 44 0.18 7.67 2.62
C GLY A 44 -0.05 8.79 1.61
N ALA A 45 -1.22 8.81 0.99
CA ALA A 45 -1.58 9.79 -0.04
C ALA A 45 -0.55 9.84 -1.17
N GLY A 46 -0.05 8.68 -1.61
CA GLY A 46 0.96 8.59 -2.66
C GLY A 46 2.25 9.30 -2.27
N ALA A 47 2.80 8.97 -1.11
CA ALA A 47 3.95 9.62 -0.47
C ALA A 47 3.71 11.12 -0.21
N GLY A 48 2.46 11.48 0.09
CA GLY A 48 2.06 12.85 0.38
C GLY A 48 1.84 13.74 -0.84
N THR A 49 2.08 13.24 -2.04
CA THR A 49 2.04 14.04 -3.29
C THR A 49 1.09 13.49 -4.36
N GLY A 50 0.25 12.52 -4.00
CA GLY A 50 -0.70 11.92 -4.96
C GLY A 50 -0.05 10.97 -5.96
N GLU A 51 1.20 10.57 -5.73
CA GLU A 51 1.95 9.66 -6.61
C GLU A 51 1.54 8.19 -6.37
N LEU A 52 2.45 7.26 -6.44
CA LEU A 52 2.14 5.83 -6.36
C LEU A 52 1.29 5.50 -5.13
N CYS A 53 0.21 4.77 -5.33
CA CYS A 53 -0.74 4.41 -4.28
C CYS A 53 -0.06 3.69 -3.11
N GLY A 54 -0.37 4.10 -1.88
CA GLY A 54 0.19 3.51 -0.65
C GLY A 54 -0.13 2.03 -0.49
N ALA A 55 -1.26 1.57 -1.02
CA ALA A 55 -1.58 0.13 -1.02
C ALA A 55 -0.60 -0.65 -1.91
N VAL A 56 -0.18 -0.05 -3.03
CA VAL A 56 0.82 -0.67 -3.92
C VAL A 56 2.18 -0.69 -3.25
N THR A 57 2.65 0.44 -2.69
CA THR A 57 3.94 0.48 -2.01
C THR A 57 3.98 -0.46 -0.82
N GLY A 58 2.90 -0.53 -0.04
CA GLY A 58 2.79 -1.47 1.07
C GLY A 58 2.87 -2.92 0.62
N ALA A 59 2.16 -3.26 -0.46
CA ALA A 59 2.19 -4.62 -1.01
C ALA A 59 3.59 -4.99 -1.56
N VAL A 60 4.28 -4.05 -2.20
CA VAL A 60 5.67 -4.27 -2.65
C VAL A 60 6.58 -4.54 -1.45
N MET A 61 6.44 -3.77 -0.37
CA MET A 61 7.21 -3.99 0.86
C MET A 61 6.94 -5.38 1.45
N VAL A 62 5.69 -5.83 1.47
CA VAL A 62 5.32 -7.17 1.96
C VAL A 62 6.03 -8.24 1.12
N LEU A 63 5.99 -8.13 -0.20
CA LEU A 63 6.66 -9.09 -1.09
C LEU A 63 8.18 -9.11 -0.83
N ASP A 64 8.80 -7.95 -0.69
CA ASP A 64 10.24 -7.87 -0.43
C ASP A 64 10.61 -8.49 0.93
N LEU A 65 9.77 -8.28 1.94
CA LEU A 65 10.01 -8.88 3.26
C LEU A 65 9.82 -10.39 3.28
N LEU A 66 8.97 -10.93 2.41
CA LEU A 66 8.78 -12.37 2.23
C LEU A 66 9.92 -13.02 1.42
N THR A 67 10.65 -12.22 0.64
CA THR A 67 11.77 -12.67 -0.19
C THR A 67 12.99 -11.77 0.08
N PRO A 68 13.62 -11.90 1.27
CA PRO A 68 14.66 -10.96 1.68
C PRO A 68 15.83 -10.87 0.71
N ALA A 69 16.43 -9.70 0.65
CA ALA A 69 17.63 -9.47 -0.16
C ALA A 69 18.80 -10.29 0.37
N ASN A 70 19.61 -10.81 -0.55
CA ASN A 70 20.87 -11.49 -0.20
C ASN A 70 22.02 -10.49 -0.39
N PRO A 71 22.67 -10.03 0.69
CA PRO A 71 23.81 -9.12 0.57
C PRO A 71 24.98 -9.68 -0.24
N GLY A 72 25.06 -11.01 -0.36
CA GLY A 72 26.07 -11.68 -1.18
C GLY A 72 25.75 -11.70 -2.67
N ASP A 73 24.53 -11.32 -3.05
CA ASP A 73 24.08 -11.26 -4.44
C ASP A 73 23.23 -9.99 -4.66
N VAL A 74 23.90 -8.87 -4.71
CA VAL A 74 23.25 -7.55 -4.83
C VAL A 74 22.43 -7.44 -6.12
N MET A 75 23.02 -7.84 -7.25
CA MET A 75 22.35 -7.70 -8.55
C MET A 75 21.16 -8.64 -8.70
N GLY A 76 21.28 -9.90 -8.25
CA GLY A 76 20.18 -10.86 -8.31
C GLY A 76 19.02 -10.44 -7.41
N SER A 77 19.31 -9.99 -6.20
CA SER A 77 18.29 -9.47 -5.27
C SER A 77 17.56 -8.27 -5.86
N LYS A 78 18.31 -7.33 -6.42
CA LYS A 78 17.73 -6.13 -7.05
C LYS A 78 16.83 -6.46 -8.22
N LYS A 79 17.27 -7.36 -9.11
CA LYS A 79 16.48 -7.79 -10.26
C LYS A 79 15.17 -8.45 -9.82
N ARG A 80 15.23 -9.31 -8.80
CA ARG A 80 14.04 -9.98 -8.27
C ARG A 80 13.04 -8.97 -7.69
N SER A 81 13.52 -8.05 -6.85
CA SER A 81 12.66 -7.04 -6.23
C SER A 81 11.99 -6.15 -7.29
N VAL A 82 12.75 -5.70 -8.28
CA VAL A 82 12.18 -4.87 -9.36
C VAL A 82 11.16 -5.65 -10.18
N ALA A 83 11.43 -6.92 -10.49
CA ALA A 83 10.49 -7.76 -11.24
C ALA A 83 9.18 -7.97 -10.48
N GLN A 84 9.26 -8.22 -9.17
CA GLN A 84 8.07 -8.35 -8.32
C GLN A 84 7.27 -7.06 -8.26
N ALA A 85 7.94 -5.93 -8.11
CA ALA A 85 7.29 -4.62 -8.06
C ALA A 85 6.58 -4.31 -9.39
N LYS A 86 7.21 -4.59 -10.52
CA LYS A 86 6.60 -4.38 -11.84
C LYS A 86 5.37 -5.27 -12.05
N GLU A 87 5.45 -6.54 -11.69
CA GLU A 87 4.33 -7.47 -11.83
C GLU A 87 3.14 -7.05 -10.96
N LEU A 88 3.39 -6.66 -9.72
CA LEU A 88 2.33 -6.19 -8.83
C LEU A 88 1.66 -4.94 -9.39
N GLN A 89 2.44 -3.97 -9.87
CA GLN A 89 1.91 -2.74 -10.45
C GLN A 89 1.08 -3.04 -11.71
N LYS A 90 1.54 -3.96 -12.54
CA LYS A 90 0.79 -4.38 -13.73
C LYS A 90 -0.57 -4.95 -13.35
N ARG A 91 -0.62 -5.88 -12.40
CA ARG A 91 -1.88 -6.48 -11.94
C ARG A 91 -2.80 -5.46 -11.30
N PHE A 92 -2.25 -4.55 -10.52
CA PHE A 92 -3.02 -3.48 -9.90
C PHE A 92 -3.64 -2.55 -10.95
N ALA A 93 -2.85 -2.13 -11.94
CA ALA A 93 -3.33 -1.26 -13.00
C ALA A 93 -4.39 -1.94 -13.87
N GLU A 94 -4.26 -3.23 -14.14
CA GLU A 94 -5.28 -4.00 -14.86
C GLU A 94 -6.61 -4.03 -14.11
N ARG A 95 -6.57 -4.06 -12.78
CA ARG A 95 -7.76 -4.14 -11.95
C ARG A 95 -8.40 -2.78 -11.68
N PHE A 96 -7.60 -1.74 -11.51
CA PHE A 96 -8.06 -0.42 -11.07
C PHE A 96 -7.86 0.71 -12.09
N ASP A 97 -7.25 0.43 -13.25
CA ASP A 97 -6.99 1.38 -14.33
C ASP A 97 -6.05 2.54 -13.98
N ALA A 98 -5.36 2.50 -12.86
CA ALA A 98 -4.44 3.55 -12.46
C ALA A 98 -3.50 3.05 -11.36
N LEU A 99 -2.41 3.77 -11.13
CA LEU A 99 -1.43 3.48 -10.07
C LEU A 99 -1.24 4.66 -9.12
N ARG A 100 -1.48 5.88 -9.59
CA ARG A 100 -1.29 7.08 -8.79
C ARG A 100 -2.49 7.31 -7.88
N CYS A 101 -2.20 7.67 -6.62
CA CYS A 101 -3.23 7.95 -5.62
C CYS A 101 -4.24 9.00 -6.11
N ALA A 102 -3.77 10.10 -6.69
CA ALA A 102 -4.65 11.15 -7.21
C ALA A 102 -5.63 10.63 -8.26
N ASP A 103 -5.16 9.80 -9.19
CA ASP A 103 -6.01 9.24 -10.24
C ASP A 103 -7.01 8.23 -9.70
N LEU A 104 -6.57 7.39 -8.76
CA LEU A 104 -7.43 6.37 -8.14
C LEU A 104 -8.55 6.99 -7.31
N LEU A 105 -8.26 8.05 -6.57
CA LEU A 105 -9.28 8.73 -5.76
C LEU A 105 -10.37 9.35 -6.62
N GLN A 106 -10.02 9.86 -7.81
CA GLN A 106 -11.00 10.37 -8.76
C GLN A 106 -11.88 9.27 -9.33
N LYS A 107 -11.31 8.09 -9.60
CA LYS A 107 -12.03 6.96 -10.21
C LYS A 107 -12.91 6.18 -9.23
N LYS A 108 -12.50 6.13 -7.96
CA LYS A 108 -13.12 5.29 -6.92
C LYS A 108 -13.78 6.16 -5.84
N PHE A 109 -14.50 7.15 -6.26
CA PHE A 109 -15.16 8.10 -5.35
C PHE A 109 -16.16 7.40 -4.43
N VAL A 110 -15.97 7.59 -3.11
CA VAL A 110 -16.90 7.19 -2.06
C VAL A 110 -17.23 8.45 -1.25
N PRO A 111 -18.47 8.97 -1.30
CA PRO A 111 -18.78 10.29 -0.77
C PRO A 111 -18.40 10.52 0.69
N ASP A 112 -18.50 9.51 1.51
CA ASP A 112 -18.27 9.62 2.96
C ASP A 112 -16.84 9.25 3.39
N ASP A 113 -15.93 9.12 2.44
CA ASP A 113 -14.54 8.77 2.76
C ASP A 113 -13.83 9.98 3.38
N THR A 114 -13.55 9.87 4.68
CA THR A 114 -12.85 10.91 5.46
C THR A 114 -11.44 10.50 5.83
N THR A 115 -10.85 9.57 5.09
CA THR A 115 -9.50 9.08 5.36
C THR A 115 -8.46 10.20 5.28
N PRO A 116 -7.32 10.07 6.00
CA PRO A 116 -6.25 11.08 5.91
C PRO A 116 -5.75 11.30 4.49
N ALA A 117 -5.68 10.25 3.67
CA ALA A 117 -5.26 10.36 2.27
C ALA A 117 -6.22 11.20 1.46
N ALA A 118 -7.53 10.94 1.58
CA ALA A 118 -8.57 11.71 0.88
C ALA A 118 -8.54 13.18 1.31
N LYS A 119 -8.42 13.44 2.61
CA LYS A 119 -8.34 14.80 3.14
C LYS A 119 -7.10 15.55 2.64
N ALA A 120 -5.94 14.88 2.60
CA ALA A 120 -4.69 15.48 2.15
C ALA A 120 -4.75 15.94 0.69
N LEU A 121 -5.51 15.24 -0.14
CA LEU A 121 -5.67 15.55 -1.56
C LEU A 121 -6.93 16.37 -1.85
N GLY A 122 -7.75 16.66 -0.85
CA GLY A 122 -9.02 17.35 -1.03
C GLY A 122 -10.06 16.52 -1.78
N LEU A 123 -9.93 15.19 -1.73
CA LEU A 123 -10.81 14.25 -2.41
C LEU A 123 -11.39 13.26 -1.39
N THR A 124 -12.44 12.53 -1.81
CA THR A 124 -13.03 11.45 -1.02
C THR A 124 -13.14 10.19 -1.86
N GLY A 125 -13.42 9.05 -1.22
CA GLY A 125 -13.73 7.85 -2.01
C GLY A 125 -12.59 6.86 -2.18
N HIS A 126 -11.93 6.50 -1.10
CA HIS A 126 -10.64 5.82 -1.17
C HIS A 126 -10.65 4.38 -0.61
N LEU A 127 -11.62 4.03 0.23
CA LEU A 127 -11.61 2.76 0.96
C LEU A 127 -11.51 1.51 0.07
N SER A 128 -12.11 1.57 -1.12
CA SER A 128 -12.10 0.42 -2.03
C SER A 128 -10.71 0.03 -2.52
N LEU A 129 -9.72 0.91 -2.44
CA LEU A 129 -8.35 0.66 -2.90
C LEU A 129 -7.59 -0.30 -1.98
N ILE A 130 -8.07 -0.54 -0.77
CA ILE A 130 -7.43 -1.45 0.18
C ILE A 130 -7.75 -2.91 -0.15
N HIS A 131 -8.78 -3.18 -0.92
CA HIS A 131 -9.20 -4.52 -1.32
C HIS A 131 -8.40 -5.00 -2.57
N ILE A 132 -7.11 -5.21 -2.42
CA ILE A 132 -6.25 -5.66 -3.51
C ILE A 132 -6.07 -7.18 -3.45
#